data_2b05eff59c0ae24cfcc2d635b3d477c2
#
_entry.id   2b05eff59c0ae24cfcc2d635b3d477c2
#
_cell.length_a   1.000
_cell.length_b   1.000
_cell.length_c   1.000
_cell.angle_alpha   90.00
_cell.angle_beta   90.00
_cell.angle_gamma   90.00
#
_symmetry.space_group_name_H-M   'P 1'
#
loop_
_entity.id
_entity.type
_entity.pdbx_description
1 polymer ?
#
loop_
_entity_poly.entity_id
_entity_poly.type
_entity_poly.pdbx_seq_one_letter_code
_entity_poly.pdbx_strand_id
1 'polypeptide(L)'
;VVDGKLSQTCYTKALDHCYQRFCEKYAKKHGSAFSLGDTESVVFHSPYNKVRRCAEWHLSRLKSHLFHSPYNKVRRCTNSYLGAGEADALQPFVGLDEEKSLTDRDLEKTAMRVAGPVYSSKVGPTTLVGKRVGNMYCASLYGSLASLLAQQGQQLESRRILLFSYGSGLMSTLFSLTVRQAADPFSLATLTTHLDVHQLLESRTKVTPEEFVKTMHLMESRYGACSFTPATPTDRLQPGTYYLTQVDDLYRRSYARKGLDADKAAVDGAVDAATNGVVV
;
A
#
# COMPACT_ATOMS: atom_id res chain seq x y z
N VAL A 1 13.69 20.97 5.37
CA VAL A 1 13.73 21.07 3.89
C VAL A 1 13.61 19.65 3.36
N VAL A 2 12.65 19.39 2.49
CA VAL A 2 12.47 18.07 1.85
C VAL A 2 13.12 18.11 0.46
N ASP A 3 14.15 17.29 0.25
CA ASP A 3 14.71 17.06 -1.08
C ASP A 3 13.92 15.93 -1.77
N GLY A 4 13.01 16.32 -2.68
CA GLY A 4 12.15 15.36 -3.39
C GLY A 4 12.90 14.43 -4.33
N LYS A 5 14.06 14.85 -4.87
CA LYS A 5 14.87 14.02 -5.75
C LYS A 5 15.64 12.97 -4.94
N LEU A 6 16.22 13.37 -3.82
CA LEU A 6 16.86 12.47 -2.88
C LEU A 6 15.86 11.44 -2.34
N SER A 7 14.65 11.86 -1.99
CA SER A 7 13.59 10.95 -1.51
C SER A 7 13.24 9.86 -2.54
N GLN A 8 13.15 10.22 -3.83
CA GLN A 8 12.90 9.25 -4.91
C GLN A 8 14.07 8.27 -5.06
N THR A 9 15.30 8.77 -5.02
CA THR A 9 16.52 7.95 -5.10
C THR A 9 16.59 6.98 -3.91
N CYS A 10 16.32 7.45 -2.69
CA CYS A 10 16.29 6.62 -1.50
C CYS A 10 15.25 5.50 -1.58
N TYR A 11 14.04 5.82 -2.08
CA TYR A 11 12.99 4.81 -2.29
C TYR A 11 13.45 3.71 -3.25
N THR A 12 14.03 4.12 -4.39
CA THR A 12 14.50 3.19 -5.44
C THR A 12 15.62 2.29 -4.93
N LYS A 13 16.64 2.87 -4.28
CA LYS A 13 17.76 2.09 -3.70
C LYS A 13 17.27 1.13 -2.61
N ALA A 14 16.34 1.57 -1.78
CA ALA A 14 15.74 0.73 -0.74
C ALA A 14 15.00 -0.48 -1.33
N LEU A 15 14.25 -0.29 -2.43
CA LEU A 15 13.57 -1.38 -3.11
C LEU A 15 14.57 -2.37 -3.72
N ASP A 16 15.59 -1.89 -4.41
CA ASP A 16 16.63 -2.73 -5.02
C ASP A 16 17.32 -3.60 -3.96
N HIS A 17 17.76 -3.01 -2.84
CA HIS A 17 18.38 -3.74 -1.75
C HIS A 17 17.44 -4.75 -1.11
N CYS A 18 16.19 -4.37 -0.83
CA CYS A 18 15.19 -5.28 -0.27
C CYS A 18 14.92 -6.48 -1.19
N TYR A 19 14.81 -6.24 -2.50
CA TYR A 19 14.58 -7.30 -3.47
C TYR A 19 15.75 -8.27 -3.55
N GLN A 20 16.98 -7.74 -3.62
CA GLN A 20 18.19 -8.58 -3.59
C GLN A 20 18.22 -9.45 -2.34
N ARG A 21 18.05 -8.85 -1.16
CA ARG A 21 18.05 -9.60 0.12
C ARG A 21 16.92 -10.60 0.20
N PHE A 22 15.76 -10.29 -0.37
CA PHE A 22 14.64 -11.24 -0.47
C PHE A 22 15.00 -12.44 -1.34
N CYS A 23 15.59 -12.22 -2.52
CA CYS A 23 16.03 -13.29 -3.43
C CYS A 23 17.08 -14.21 -2.77
N GLU A 24 18.07 -13.62 -2.09
CA GLU A 24 19.10 -14.37 -1.35
C GLU A 24 18.48 -15.26 -0.26
N LYS A 25 17.59 -14.69 0.56
CA LYS A 25 16.90 -15.42 1.63
C LYS A 25 15.98 -16.51 1.08
N TYR A 26 15.30 -16.19 -0.03
CA TYR A 26 14.42 -17.15 -0.70
C TYR A 26 15.20 -18.34 -1.22
N ALA A 27 16.31 -18.09 -1.93
CA ALA A 27 17.18 -19.15 -2.47
C ALA A 27 17.74 -20.03 -1.34
N LYS A 28 18.20 -19.42 -0.24
CA LYS A 28 18.67 -20.15 0.95
C LYS A 28 17.59 -21.03 1.57
N LYS A 29 16.34 -20.56 1.60
CA LYS A 29 15.22 -21.28 2.23
C LYS A 29 14.64 -22.38 1.34
N HIS A 30 14.58 -22.14 0.04
CA HIS A 30 13.85 -23.00 -0.91
C HIS A 30 14.76 -23.80 -1.85
N GLY A 31 16.08 -23.56 -1.85
CA GLY A 31 17.02 -24.21 -2.76
C GLY A 31 16.90 -23.77 -4.23
N SER A 32 16.08 -22.77 -4.54
CA SER A 32 15.83 -22.27 -5.89
C SER A 32 15.82 -20.74 -5.93
N ALA A 33 16.20 -20.16 -7.07
CA ALA A 33 16.18 -18.73 -7.26
C ALA A 33 14.73 -18.22 -7.35
N PHE A 34 14.45 -17.06 -6.73
CA PHE A 34 13.19 -16.34 -6.87
C PHE A 34 13.19 -15.46 -8.11
N SER A 35 12.05 -15.38 -8.77
CA SER A 35 11.81 -14.47 -9.88
C SER A 35 10.44 -13.77 -9.75
N LEU A 36 10.22 -12.70 -10.50
CA LEU A 36 8.90 -12.06 -10.55
C LEU A 36 7.82 -12.96 -11.16
N GLY A 37 8.20 -14.01 -11.90
CA GLY A 37 7.29 -15.04 -12.39
C GLY A 37 6.65 -15.86 -11.26
N ASP A 38 7.34 -15.97 -10.12
CA ASP A 38 6.88 -16.72 -8.95
C ASP A 38 5.86 -15.96 -8.10
N THR A 39 5.48 -14.75 -8.51
CA THR A 39 4.46 -13.93 -7.83
C THR A 39 3.36 -13.50 -8.78
N GLU A 40 2.13 -13.57 -8.32
CA GLU A 40 0.94 -13.12 -9.08
C GLU A 40 0.89 -11.60 -9.13
N SER A 41 1.05 -10.93 -8.00
CA SER A 41 0.93 -9.49 -7.87
C SER A 41 2.03 -8.90 -7.00
N VAL A 42 2.32 -7.62 -7.24
CA VAL A 42 3.26 -6.83 -6.44
C VAL A 42 2.53 -5.61 -5.87
N VAL A 43 2.52 -5.51 -4.56
CA VAL A 43 1.86 -4.46 -3.80
C VAL A 43 2.90 -3.47 -3.29
N PHE A 44 2.77 -2.21 -3.65
CA PHE A 44 3.68 -1.16 -3.22
C PHE A 44 3.01 -0.19 -2.26
N HIS A 45 3.71 0.21 -1.20
CA HIS A 45 3.46 1.47 -0.53
C HIS A 45 3.73 2.61 -1.52
N SER A 46 2.74 3.43 -1.74
CA SER A 46 2.74 4.45 -2.78
C SER A 46 2.66 5.85 -2.17
N PRO A 47 3.79 6.48 -1.78
CA PRO A 47 3.77 7.77 -1.08
C PRO A 47 3.44 8.97 -1.97
N TYR A 48 3.39 8.83 -3.30
CA TYR A 48 3.22 9.96 -4.23
C TYR A 48 2.16 9.68 -5.31
N ASN A 49 1.45 10.72 -5.77
CA ASN A 49 0.50 10.63 -6.89
C ASN A 49 1.13 10.15 -8.23
N LYS A 50 2.44 10.22 -8.37
CA LYS A 50 3.19 9.69 -9.52
C LYS A 50 3.56 8.22 -9.38
N VAL A 51 2.88 7.49 -8.50
CA VAL A 51 3.11 6.07 -8.21
C VAL A 51 3.14 5.20 -9.45
N ARG A 52 2.30 5.49 -10.44
CA ARG A 52 2.33 4.77 -11.71
C ARG A 52 3.73 4.82 -12.33
N ARG A 53 4.33 6.01 -12.40
CA ARG A 53 5.71 6.18 -12.92
C ARG A 53 6.73 5.46 -12.04
N CYS A 54 6.62 5.60 -10.72
CA CYS A 54 7.54 4.93 -9.82
C CYS A 54 7.41 3.40 -9.87
N ALA A 55 6.19 2.85 -9.88
CA ALA A 55 5.99 1.41 -9.90
C ALA A 55 6.40 0.78 -11.25
N GLU A 56 6.10 1.44 -12.37
CA GLU A 56 6.57 1.01 -13.70
C GLU A 56 8.10 1.04 -13.76
N TRP A 57 8.71 2.11 -13.29
CA TRP A 57 10.16 2.27 -13.16
C TRP A 57 10.76 1.19 -12.24
N HIS A 58 10.16 0.95 -11.06
CA HIS A 58 10.64 -0.05 -10.11
C HIS A 58 10.50 -1.48 -10.62
N LEU A 59 9.41 -1.79 -11.33
CA LEU A 59 9.27 -3.10 -11.97
C LEU A 59 10.30 -3.31 -13.07
N SER A 60 10.63 -2.28 -13.84
CA SER A 60 11.71 -2.36 -14.80
C SER A 60 13.05 -2.58 -14.11
N ARG A 61 13.28 -1.95 -12.95
CA ARG A 61 14.50 -2.17 -12.15
C ARG A 61 14.50 -3.55 -11.47
N LEU A 62 13.37 -4.03 -10.96
CA LEU A 62 13.28 -5.41 -10.47
C LEU A 62 13.53 -6.44 -11.58
N LYS A 63 13.06 -6.15 -12.79
CA LYS A 63 13.46 -6.89 -14.00
C LYS A 63 14.95 -6.64 -14.32
N SER A 64 15.45 -5.44 -14.11
CA SER A 64 16.80 -4.97 -14.43
C SER A 64 17.80 -5.03 -13.27
N HIS A 65 17.51 -5.78 -12.21
CA HIS A 65 18.55 -6.19 -11.25
C HIS A 65 19.77 -6.79 -11.95
N LEU A 66 19.64 -6.84 -13.22
CA LEU A 66 20.52 -7.25 -14.27
C LEU A 66 21.48 -6.13 -14.71
N PHE A 67 21.19 -4.85 -14.44
CA PHE A 67 22.04 -3.76 -14.91
C PHE A 67 23.23 -3.45 -13.99
N HIS A 68 23.17 -3.84 -12.71
CA HIS A 68 24.22 -3.49 -11.75
C HIS A 68 25.21 -4.62 -11.42
N SER A 69 25.13 -5.77 -12.10
CA SER A 69 26.18 -6.77 -11.97
C SER A 69 27.23 -6.56 -13.06
N PRO A 70 28.51 -6.30 -12.72
CA PRO A 70 29.59 -6.15 -13.71
C PRO A 70 29.96 -7.46 -14.43
N TYR A 71 29.21 -8.54 -14.24
CA TYR A 71 29.55 -9.86 -14.77
C TYR A 71 28.52 -10.43 -15.76
N ASN A 72 29.01 -11.04 -16.82
CA ASN A 72 28.33 -11.71 -17.94
C ASN A 72 27.23 -12.76 -17.59
N LYS A 73 26.95 -13.05 -16.33
CA LYS A 73 25.83 -13.90 -15.90
C LYS A 73 24.46 -13.26 -16.13
N VAL A 74 24.42 -11.96 -16.22
CA VAL A 74 23.23 -11.12 -16.40
C VAL A 74 22.51 -11.42 -17.70
N ARG A 75 23.26 -11.63 -18.78
CA ARG A 75 22.70 -11.87 -20.12
C ARG A 75 21.83 -13.15 -20.22
N ARG A 76 22.02 -14.14 -19.35
CA ARG A 76 21.21 -15.38 -19.35
C ARG A 76 19.87 -15.26 -18.64
N CYS A 77 19.79 -14.39 -17.63
CA CYS A 77 18.50 -14.22 -16.90
C CYS A 77 17.57 -13.23 -17.61
N THR A 78 18.09 -12.20 -18.34
CA THR A 78 17.27 -11.27 -19.12
C THR A 78 16.49 -11.95 -20.23
N ASN A 79 17.09 -12.90 -20.93
CA ASN A 79 16.45 -13.56 -22.05
C ASN A 79 15.25 -14.45 -21.67
N SER A 80 15.05 -14.75 -20.39
CA SER A 80 13.90 -15.55 -19.94
C SER A 80 12.66 -14.74 -19.56
N TYR A 81 12.78 -13.42 -19.38
CA TYR A 81 11.69 -12.56 -18.88
C TYR A 81 11.38 -11.33 -19.74
N LEU A 82 12.32 -10.89 -20.56
CA LEU A 82 12.11 -9.83 -21.54
C LEU A 82 12.00 -10.48 -22.92
N GLY A 83 10.99 -10.12 -23.70
CA GLY A 83 10.98 -10.44 -25.12
C GLY A 83 12.22 -9.84 -25.81
N ALA A 84 12.66 -10.41 -26.94
CA ALA A 84 13.85 -9.96 -27.65
C ALA A 84 13.86 -8.44 -27.92
N GLY A 85 12.71 -7.87 -28.35
CA GLY A 85 12.59 -6.43 -28.58
C GLY A 85 12.59 -5.56 -27.32
N GLU A 86 12.27 -6.11 -26.14
CA GLU A 86 12.38 -5.39 -24.85
C GLU A 86 13.83 -5.31 -24.37
N ALA A 87 14.61 -6.36 -24.56
CA ALA A 87 16.03 -6.38 -24.28
C ALA A 87 16.81 -5.40 -25.16
N ASP A 88 16.49 -5.37 -26.46
CA ASP A 88 17.11 -4.45 -27.43
C ASP A 88 16.83 -2.99 -27.09
N ALA A 89 15.63 -2.66 -26.64
CA ALA A 89 15.27 -1.30 -26.25
C ALA A 89 16.07 -0.77 -25.07
N LEU A 90 16.61 -1.63 -24.20
CA LEU A 90 17.42 -1.28 -23.04
C LEU A 90 18.93 -1.35 -23.30
N GLN A 91 19.37 -1.88 -24.44
CA GLN A 91 20.80 -1.98 -24.82
C GLN A 91 21.57 -0.65 -24.73
N PRO A 92 21.01 0.52 -25.18
CA PRO A 92 21.74 1.79 -25.11
C PRO A 92 22.13 2.23 -23.69
N PHE A 93 21.48 1.66 -22.67
CA PHE A 93 21.66 2.03 -21.27
C PHE A 93 22.52 1.01 -20.50
N VAL A 94 23.01 -0.03 -21.16
CA VAL A 94 23.92 -1.01 -20.56
C VAL A 94 25.26 -0.35 -20.23
N GLY A 95 25.67 -0.45 -18.97
CA GLY A 95 26.94 0.15 -18.50
C GLY A 95 26.82 1.57 -17.96
N LEU A 96 25.58 2.14 -17.88
CA LEU A 96 25.39 3.37 -17.13
C LEU A 96 25.75 3.18 -15.65
N ASP A 97 26.46 4.16 -15.12
CA ASP A 97 26.70 4.28 -13.69
C ASP A 97 25.39 4.35 -12.89
N GLU A 98 25.38 3.81 -11.67
CA GLU A 98 24.20 3.73 -10.83
C GLU A 98 23.55 5.11 -10.60
N GLU A 99 24.34 6.13 -10.29
CA GLU A 99 23.80 7.47 -10.02
C GLU A 99 23.20 8.11 -11.28
N LYS A 100 23.86 7.95 -12.42
CA LYS A 100 23.33 8.39 -13.71
C LYS A 100 22.06 7.66 -14.07
N SER A 101 21.98 6.35 -13.85
CA SER A 101 20.78 5.56 -14.13
C SER A 101 19.55 6.03 -13.34
N LEU A 102 19.72 6.57 -12.14
CA LEU A 102 18.65 7.11 -11.30
C LEU A 102 18.11 8.47 -11.78
N THR A 103 18.84 9.15 -12.66
CA THR A 103 18.51 10.51 -13.10
C THR A 103 18.28 10.64 -14.61
N ASP A 104 18.59 9.61 -15.37
CA ASP A 104 18.44 9.57 -16.83
C ASP A 104 16.96 9.45 -17.21
N ARG A 105 16.43 10.47 -17.91
CA ARG A 105 15.01 10.54 -18.30
C ARG A 105 14.65 9.61 -19.46
N ASP A 106 15.59 9.32 -20.33
CA ASP A 106 15.31 8.47 -21.50
C ASP A 106 15.35 7.00 -21.10
N LEU A 107 16.22 6.64 -20.16
CA LEU A 107 16.15 5.36 -19.48
C LEU A 107 14.83 5.20 -18.73
N GLU A 108 14.38 6.22 -17.96
CA GLU A 108 13.11 6.20 -17.24
C GLU A 108 11.93 5.93 -18.20
N LYS A 109 11.84 6.69 -19.31
CA LYS A 109 10.77 6.52 -20.32
C LYS A 109 10.79 5.13 -20.97
N THR A 110 11.99 4.68 -21.37
CA THR A 110 12.15 3.38 -22.01
C THR A 110 11.80 2.25 -21.07
N ALA A 111 12.27 2.32 -19.83
CA ALA A 111 11.98 1.34 -18.78
C ALA A 111 10.48 1.27 -18.47
N MET A 112 9.79 2.41 -18.38
CA MET A 112 8.32 2.46 -18.19
C MET A 112 7.56 1.81 -19.34
N ARG A 113 7.98 2.05 -20.59
CA ARG A 113 7.37 1.41 -21.77
C ARG A 113 7.53 -0.11 -21.72
N VAL A 114 8.73 -0.59 -21.44
CA VAL A 114 9.07 -2.00 -21.34
C VAL A 114 8.34 -2.70 -20.17
N ALA A 115 8.21 -2.01 -19.04
CA ALA A 115 7.53 -2.55 -17.86
C ALA A 115 5.99 -2.46 -17.92
N GLY A 116 5.44 -1.68 -18.86
CA GLY A 116 4.00 -1.40 -18.95
C GLY A 116 3.08 -2.61 -18.88
N PRO A 117 3.29 -3.68 -19.67
CA PRO A 117 2.46 -4.89 -19.60
C PRO A 117 2.50 -5.58 -18.24
N VAL A 118 3.69 -5.72 -17.65
CA VAL A 118 3.87 -6.33 -16.32
C VAL A 118 3.29 -5.46 -15.22
N TYR A 119 3.42 -4.14 -15.35
CA TYR A 119 2.77 -3.22 -14.45
C TYR A 119 1.25 -3.39 -14.48
N SER A 120 0.67 -3.42 -15.67
CA SER A 120 -0.79 -3.53 -15.83
C SER A 120 -1.34 -4.83 -15.24
N SER A 121 -0.62 -5.93 -15.39
CA SER A 121 -1.06 -7.23 -14.85
C SER A 121 -0.79 -7.39 -13.35
N LYS A 122 0.41 -7.07 -12.88
CA LYS A 122 0.85 -7.39 -11.51
C LYS A 122 0.65 -6.26 -10.49
N VAL A 123 0.64 -5.00 -10.93
CA VAL A 123 0.50 -3.83 -10.03
C VAL A 123 -0.81 -3.09 -10.25
N GLY A 124 -1.29 -3.00 -11.47
CA GLY A 124 -2.54 -2.31 -11.81
C GLY A 124 -3.69 -2.63 -10.84
N PRO A 125 -3.99 -3.91 -10.57
CA PRO A 125 -5.05 -4.30 -9.63
C PRO A 125 -4.86 -3.80 -8.19
N THR A 126 -3.65 -3.45 -7.79
CA THR A 126 -3.36 -3.00 -6.40
C THR A 126 -3.58 -1.51 -6.18
N THR A 127 -3.95 -0.74 -7.21
CA THR A 127 -3.85 0.74 -7.19
C THR A 127 -5.16 1.48 -6.93
N LEU A 128 -6.30 0.80 -6.79
CA LEU A 128 -7.62 1.41 -6.68
C LEU A 128 -7.72 2.39 -5.49
N VAL A 129 -7.44 1.91 -4.29
CA VAL A 129 -7.52 2.74 -3.07
C VAL A 129 -6.50 3.87 -3.12
N GLY A 130 -5.25 3.58 -3.50
CA GLY A 130 -4.21 4.60 -3.62
C GLY A 130 -4.55 5.73 -4.60
N LYS A 131 -5.24 5.43 -5.70
CA LYS A 131 -5.71 6.44 -6.68
C LYS A 131 -6.88 7.28 -6.16
N ARG A 132 -7.74 6.71 -5.35
CA ARG A 132 -8.99 7.34 -4.89
C ARG A 132 -8.84 8.05 -3.53
N VAL A 133 -7.89 7.63 -2.70
CA VAL A 133 -7.69 8.15 -1.34
C VAL A 133 -6.35 8.89 -1.20
N GLY A 134 -5.31 8.44 -1.90
CA GLY A 134 -3.95 8.98 -1.75
C GLY A 134 -3.15 8.24 -0.70
N ASN A 135 -2.12 8.92 -0.14
CA ASN A 135 -1.25 8.34 0.86
C ASN A 135 -1.96 8.24 2.23
N MET A 136 -1.95 7.05 2.80
CA MET A 136 -2.51 6.74 4.12
C MET A 136 -1.41 6.28 5.10
N TYR A 137 -0.16 6.68 4.88
CA TYR A 137 1.00 6.28 5.68
C TYR A 137 1.11 4.75 5.84
N CYS A 138 1.13 4.25 7.08
CA CYS A 138 1.23 2.80 7.34
C CYS A 138 0.07 1.99 6.72
N ALA A 139 -1.11 2.57 6.57
CA ALA A 139 -2.26 1.90 5.96
C ALA A 139 -2.17 1.81 4.42
N SER A 140 -1.28 2.55 3.76
CA SER A 140 -1.20 2.56 2.29
C SER A 140 -0.89 1.19 1.69
N LEU A 141 -0.01 0.42 2.30
CA LEU A 141 0.31 -0.94 1.84
C LEU A 141 -0.92 -1.86 1.93
N TYR A 142 -1.63 -1.80 3.05
CA TYR A 142 -2.83 -2.60 3.28
C TYR A 142 -4.01 -2.14 2.43
N GLY A 143 -4.15 -0.83 2.17
CA GLY A 143 -5.13 -0.31 1.22
C GLY A 143 -4.87 -0.79 -0.21
N SER A 144 -3.60 -0.91 -0.60
CA SER A 144 -3.22 -1.50 -1.88
C SER A 144 -3.49 -3.01 -1.93
N LEU A 145 -3.27 -3.73 -0.82
CA LEU A 145 -3.66 -5.14 -0.70
C LEU A 145 -5.18 -5.31 -0.77
N ALA A 146 -5.95 -4.45 -0.08
CA ALA A 146 -7.42 -4.45 -0.15
C ALA A 146 -7.91 -4.19 -1.58
N SER A 147 -7.25 -3.30 -2.33
CA SER A 147 -7.53 -3.08 -3.76
C SER A 147 -7.38 -4.36 -4.58
N LEU A 148 -6.30 -5.10 -4.35
CA LEU A 148 -6.03 -6.36 -5.02
C LEU A 148 -7.11 -7.40 -4.73
N LEU A 149 -7.45 -7.57 -3.43
CA LEU A 149 -8.51 -8.49 -2.99
C LEU A 149 -9.85 -8.14 -3.62
N ALA A 150 -10.22 -6.86 -3.65
CA ALA A 150 -11.47 -6.40 -4.25
C ALA A 150 -11.55 -6.62 -5.78
N GLN A 151 -10.40 -6.61 -6.47
CA GLN A 151 -10.36 -6.75 -7.93
C GLN A 151 -10.19 -8.19 -8.41
N GLN A 152 -9.42 -9.00 -7.72
CA GLN A 152 -9.10 -10.36 -8.14
C GLN A 152 -9.76 -11.45 -7.29
N GLY A 153 -10.15 -11.15 -6.07
CA GLY A 153 -10.92 -12.05 -5.20
C GLY A 153 -10.33 -13.45 -5.14
N GLN A 154 -11.16 -14.45 -5.45
CA GLN A 154 -10.78 -15.87 -5.37
C GLN A 154 -9.70 -16.30 -6.37
N GLN A 155 -9.42 -15.51 -7.42
CA GLN A 155 -8.33 -15.82 -8.37
C GLN A 155 -6.95 -15.79 -7.70
N LEU A 156 -6.85 -15.18 -6.53
CA LEU A 156 -5.63 -15.12 -5.73
C LEU A 156 -5.36 -16.39 -4.93
N GLU A 157 -6.27 -17.34 -4.89
CA GLU A 157 -6.09 -18.57 -4.14
C GLU A 157 -4.84 -19.31 -4.58
N SER A 158 -4.04 -19.76 -3.62
CA SER A 158 -2.73 -20.40 -3.80
C SER A 158 -1.68 -19.50 -4.49
N ARG A 159 -2.00 -18.25 -4.77
CA ARG A 159 -1.07 -17.30 -5.40
C ARG A 159 -0.18 -16.62 -4.37
N ARG A 160 1.04 -16.30 -4.81
CA ARG A 160 1.98 -15.51 -4.02
C ARG A 160 1.84 -14.03 -4.38
N ILE A 161 1.84 -13.19 -3.38
CA ILE A 161 1.80 -11.74 -3.48
C ILE A 161 3.08 -11.19 -2.85
N LEU A 162 3.80 -10.34 -3.55
CA LEU A 162 4.99 -9.66 -3.04
C LEU A 162 4.59 -8.27 -2.56
N LEU A 163 5.04 -7.86 -1.37
CA LEU A 163 4.67 -6.59 -0.74
C LEU A 163 5.92 -5.81 -0.37
N PHE A 164 5.93 -4.53 -0.71
CA PHE A 164 7.02 -3.61 -0.36
C PHE A 164 6.48 -2.37 0.36
N SER A 165 7.04 -2.09 1.52
CA SER A 165 6.76 -0.89 2.31
C SER A 165 8.03 -0.09 2.56
N TYR A 166 7.90 1.24 2.52
CA TYR A 166 8.97 2.19 2.71
C TYR A 166 8.53 3.34 3.60
N GLY A 167 9.39 3.72 4.54
CA GLY A 167 9.24 4.90 5.39
C GLY A 167 10.46 5.80 5.29
N SER A 168 10.22 7.12 5.31
CA SER A 168 11.31 8.11 5.36
C SER A 168 12.10 7.96 6.66
N GLY A 169 13.42 8.12 6.55
CA GLY A 169 14.21 8.03 7.75
C GLY A 169 15.42 7.12 7.79
N LEU A 170 15.52 6.08 7.18
CA LEU A 170 15.06 5.30 6.05
C LEU A 170 14.81 3.85 6.53
N MET A 171 13.60 3.36 6.45
CA MET A 171 13.28 1.96 6.75
C MET A 171 12.42 1.38 5.65
N SER A 172 12.76 0.17 5.21
CA SER A 172 12.01 -0.53 4.17
C SER A 172 11.94 -2.03 4.44
N THR A 173 10.85 -2.64 3.99
CA THR A 173 10.63 -4.08 4.13
C THR A 173 10.01 -4.63 2.86
N LEU A 174 10.55 -5.75 2.38
CA LEU A 174 9.97 -6.55 1.32
C LEU A 174 9.68 -7.95 1.85
N PHE A 175 8.45 -8.41 1.66
CA PHE A 175 8.02 -9.74 2.10
C PHE A 175 6.99 -10.32 1.13
N SER A 176 6.72 -11.60 1.22
CA SER A 176 5.67 -12.23 0.42
C SER A 176 4.64 -12.93 1.30
N LEU A 177 3.40 -12.91 0.82
CA LEU A 177 2.29 -13.70 1.36
C LEU A 177 1.90 -14.76 0.31
N THR A 178 1.50 -15.93 0.77
CA THR A 178 0.82 -16.91 -0.08
C THR A 178 -0.61 -17.04 0.42
N VAL A 179 -1.56 -16.78 -0.47
CA VAL A 179 -2.98 -16.92 -0.15
C VAL A 179 -3.29 -18.40 -0.01
N ARG A 180 -3.92 -18.77 1.10
CA ARG A 180 -4.31 -20.16 1.40
C ARG A 180 -5.81 -20.25 1.54
N GLN A 181 -6.36 -21.41 1.24
CA GLN A 181 -7.74 -21.72 1.62
C GLN A 181 -7.88 -21.66 3.13
N ALA A 182 -8.97 -21.07 3.58
CA ALA A 182 -9.35 -21.04 4.97
C ALA A 182 -10.89 -21.20 5.07
N ALA A 183 -11.32 -21.79 6.18
CA ALA A 183 -12.75 -21.82 6.51
C ALA A 183 -13.24 -20.44 6.95
N ASP A 184 -14.53 -20.20 6.86
CA ASP A 184 -15.15 -18.99 7.39
C ASP A 184 -14.87 -18.85 8.92
N PRO A 185 -14.72 -17.64 9.41
CA PRO A 185 -14.89 -16.33 8.73
C PRO A 185 -13.64 -15.81 7.99
N PHE A 186 -12.60 -16.61 7.84
CA PHE A 186 -11.30 -16.20 7.24
C PHE A 186 -11.16 -16.63 5.78
N SER A 187 -12.23 -17.12 5.14
CA SER A 187 -12.21 -17.45 3.73
C SER A 187 -11.97 -16.19 2.88
N LEU A 188 -11.34 -16.35 1.73
CA LEU A 188 -11.11 -15.23 0.81
C LEU A 188 -12.43 -14.61 0.32
N ALA A 189 -13.47 -15.43 0.15
CA ALA A 189 -14.82 -14.96 -0.20
C ALA A 189 -15.39 -14.04 0.88
N THR A 190 -15.35 -14.48 2.14
CA THR A 190 -15.82 -13.69 3.28
C THR A 190 -15.02 -12.40 3.45
N LEU A 191 -13.69 -12.46 3.33
CA LEU A 191 -12.83 -11.28 3.41
C LEU A 191 -13.16 -10.26 2.31
N THR A 192 -13.34 -10.69 1.06
CA THR A 192 -13.66 -9.78 -0.05
C THR A 192 -15.03 -9.14 0.11
N THR A 193 -16.01 -9.88 0.59
CA THR A 193 -17.36 -9.37 0.87
C THR A 193 -17.34 -8.32 1.99
N HIS A 194 -16.63 -8.57 3.09
CA HIS A 194 -16.57 -7.63 4.21
C HIS A 194 -15.71 -6.37 3.89
N LEU A 195 -14.69 -6.49 3.05
CA LEU A 195 -13.89 -5.34 2.65
C LEU A 195 -14.68 -4.32 1.84
N ASP A 196 -15.63 -4.77 1.01
CA ASP A 196 -16.51 -3.95 0.16
C ASP A 196 -15.93 -2.60 -0.29
N VAL A 197 -14.70 -2.66 -0.82
CA VAL A 197 -13.88 -1.47 -1.12
C VAL A 197 -14.60 -0.52 -2.08
N HIS A 198 -15.34 -1.06 -3.04
CA HIS A 198 -16.04 -0.25 -4.02
C HIS A 198 -17.16 0.56 -3.37
N GLN A 199 -18.01 -0.06 -2.57
CA GLN A 199 -19.11 0.61 -1.87
C GLN A 199 -18.54 1.66 -0.88
N LEU A 200 -17.51 1.32 -0.12
CA LEU A 200 -16.87 2.28 0.79
C LEU A 200 -16.30 3.50 0.05
N LEU A 201 -15.71 3.33 -1.11
CA LEU A 201 -15.20 4.44 -1.91
C LEU A 201 -16.32 5.30 -2.51
N GLU A 202 -17.44 4.70 -2.92
CA GLU A 202 -18.58 5.42 -3.48
C GLU A 202 -19.48 6.07 -2.40
N SER A 203 -19.50 5.55 -1.17
CA SER A 203 -20.27 6.13 -0.05
C SER A 203 -19.69 7.43 0.50
N ARG A 204 -18.53 7.88 0.02
CA ARG A 204 -17.90 9.13 0.47
C ARG A 204 -18.71 10.34 0.07
N THR A 205 -18.84 11.30 1.00
CA THR A 205 -19.52 12.56 0.74
C THR A 205 -18.57 13.55 0.10
N LYS A 206 -18.98 14.14 -1.05
CA LYS A 206 -18.27 15.26 -1.68
C LYS A 206 -18.54 16.53 -0.87
N VAL A 207 -17.50 17.26 -0.53
CA VAL A 207 -17.56 18.55 0.16
C VAL A 207 -16.93 19.65 -0.69
N THR A 208 -17.21 20.91 -0.37
CA THR A 208 -16.59 22.06 -1.02
C THR A 208 -15.13 22.24 -0.55
N PRO A 209 -14.27 22.94 -1.31
CA PRO A 209 -12.91 23.28 -0.85
C PRO A 209 -12.90 24.03 0.47
N GLU A 210 -13.88 24.92 0.70
CA GLU A 210 -14.01 25.73 1.92
C GLU A 210 -14.33 24.84 3.13
N GLU A 211 -15.25 23.88 2.98
CA GLU A 211 -15.56 22.91 4.02
C GLU A 211 -14.36 22.02 4.34
N PHE A 212 -13.59 21.62 3.31
CA PHE A 212 -12.35 20.88 3.51
C PHE A 212 -11.34 21.68 4.33
N VAL A 213 -11.09 22.94 3.96
CA VAL A 213 -10.16 23.83 4.68
C VAL A 213 -10.64 24.06 6.12
N LYS A 214 -11.94 24.31 6.34
CA LYS A 214 -12.53 24.44 7.69
C LYS A 214 -12.30 23.19 8.54
N THR A 215 -12.46 22.02 7.93
CA THR A 215 -12.20 20.73 8.62
C THR A 215 -10.73 20.58 8.98
N MET A 216 -9.80 20.95 8.08
CA MET A 216 -8.37 20.91 8.35
C MET A 216 -7.99 21.84 9.51
N HIS A 217 -8.50 23.07 9.55
CA HIS A 217 -8.28 24.00 10.67
C HIS A 217 -8.87 23.47 11.99
N LEU A 218 -10.04 22.83 11.95
CA LEU A 218 -10.59 22.18 13.13
C LEU A 218 -9.66 21.06 13.64
N MET A 219 -9.16 20.22 12.77
CA MET A 219 -8.23 19.15 13.13
C MET A 219 -6.92 19.71 13.72
N GLU A 220 -6.38 20.77 13.11
CA GLU A 220 -5.19 21.46 13.61
C GLU A 220 -5.43 22.05 15.01
N SER A 221 -6.55 22.72 15.24
CA SER A 221 -6.91 23.31 16.54
C SER A 221 -7.14 22.25 17.63
N ARG A 222 -7.50 21.02 17.25
CA ARG A 222 -7.73 19.89 18.16
C ARG A 222 -6.49 19.02 18.34
N TYR A 223 -5.45 19.21 17.56
CA TYR A 223 -4.22 18.44 17.70
C TYR A 223 -3.54 18.73 19.03
N GLY A 224 -3.42 17.73 19.90
CA GLY A 224 -2.89 17.89 21.24
C GLY A 224 -3.75 18.69 22.22
N ALA A 225 -5.01 19.01 21.87
CA ALA A 225 -5.92 19.71 22.77
C ALA A 225 -6.54 18.77 23.83
N CYS A 226 -6.91 19.33 24.97
CA CYS A 226 -7.67 18.68 26.03
C CYS A 226 -8.95 19.46 26.35
N SER A 227 -9.76 18.96 27.26
CA SER A 227 -10.98 19.61 27.76
C SER A 227 -11.98 19.97 26.67
N PHE A 228 -12.26 19.02 25.76
CA PHE A 228 -13.28 19.25 24.71
C PHE A 228 -14.13 18.01 24.41
N THR A 229 -15.33 18.29 23.90
CA THR A 229 -16.22 17.31 23.30
C THR A 229 -16.28 17.52 21.80
N PRO A 230 -16.16 16.48 20.96
CA PRO A 230 -16.34 16.59 19.53
C PRO A 230 -17.73 17.14 19.17
N ALA A 231 -17.79 18.11 18.26
CA ALA A 231 -19.06 18.74 17.85
C ALA A 231 -19.63 18.13 16.57
N THR A 232 -18.93 17.20 15.92
CA THR A 232 -19.38 16.60 14.66
C THR A 232 -20.52 15.61 14.92
N PRO A 233 -21.65 15.71 14.22
CA PRO A 233 -22.76 14.77 14.33
C PRO A 233 -22.31 13.33 14.01
N THR A 234 -22.87 12.37 14.73
CA THR A 234 -22.53 10.94 14.58
C THR A 234 -23.49 10.17 13.66
N ASP A 235 -24.50 10.84 13.11
CA ASP A 235 -25.52 10.27 12.23
C ASP A 235 -24.94 9.65 10.96
N ARG A 236 -23.86 10.24 10.44
CA ARG A 236 -23.14 9.74 9.24
C ARG A 236 -22.18 8.59 9.49
N LEU A 237 -21.94 8.22 10.74
CA LEU A 237 -21.08 7.10 11.06
C LEU A 237 -21.78 5.79 10.73
N GLN A 238 -21.05 4.85 10.14
CA GLN A 238 -21.57 3.50 9.92
C GLN A 238 -21.81 2.79 11.25
N PRO A 239 -22.85 1.94 11.35
CA PRO A 239 -23.07 1.10 12.51
C PRO A 239 -21.81 0.32 12.89
N GLY A 240 -21.53 0.20 14.18
CA GLY A 240 -20.34 -0.46 14.69
C GLY A 240 -19.06 0.38 14.74
N THR A 241 -19.05 1.61 14.17
CA THR A 241 -17.90 2.51 14.19
C THR A 241 -17.67 3.06 15.60
N TYR A 242 -16.42 3.01 16.07
CA TYR A 242 -16.00 3.70 17.29
C TYR A 242 -15.75 5.18 17.01
N TYR A 243 -16.16 6.05 17.93
CA TYR A 243 -15.96 7.48 17.82
C TYR A 243 -15.61 8.12 19.17
N LEU A 244 -14.83 9.19 19.13
CA LEU A 244 -14.43 9.96 20.31
C LEU A 244 -15.64 10.72 20.87
N THR A 245 -15.91 10.60 22.16
CA THR A 245 -16.97 11.33 22.85
C THR A 245 -16.45 12.51 23.67
N GLN A 246 -15.25 12.39 24.23
CA GLN A 246 -14.66 13.42 25.07
C GLN A 246 -13.13 13.27 25.14
N VAL A 247 -12.46 14.40 25.35
CA VAL A 247 -11.07 14.46 25.86
C VAL A 247 -11.12 15.32 27.13
N ASP A 248 -10.72 14.77 28.27
CA ASP A 248 -10.73 15.49 29.55
C ASP A 248 -9.49 16.41 29.72
N ASP A 249 -9.38 17.04 30.90
CA ASP A 249 -8.28 17.92 31.27
C ASP A 249 -6.92 17.20 31.45
N LEU A 250 -6.96 15.88 31.64
CA LEU A 250 -5.78 15.01 31.74
C LEU A 250 -5.45 14.32 30.41
N TYR A 251 -6.01 14.77 29.29
CA TYR A 251 -5.85 14.20 27.93
C TYR A 251 -6.39 12.77 27.77
N ARG A 252 -7.16 12.25 28.73
CA ARG A 252 -7.78 10.93 28.62
C ARG A 252 -8.94 11.01 27.61
N ARG A 253 -9.03 9.99 26.75
CA ARG A 253 -10.01 9.92 25.68
C ARG A 253 -11.10 8.92 26.02
N SER A 254 -12.33 9.34 25.93
CA SER A 254 -13.51 8.47 26.02
C SER A 254 -14.06 8.17 24.65
N TYR A 255 -14.50 6.94 24.44
CA TYR A 255 -15.04 6.48 23.15
C TYR A 255 -16.39 5.82 23.34
N ALA A 256 -17.25 5.95 22.31
CA ALA A 256 -18.46 5.16 22.19
C ALA A 256 -18.46 4.40 20.86
N ARG A 257 -19.31 3.39 20.75
CA ARG A 257 -19.53 2.65 19.51
C ARG A 257 -20.90 2.98 18.96
N LYS A 258 -20.99 3.30 17.66
CA LYS A 258 -22.26 3.48 16.96
C LYS A 258 -23.03 2.18 17.01
N GLY A 259 -24.28 2.20 17.54
CA GLY A 259 -25.13 1.02 17.65
C GLY A 259 -25.36 0.35 16.29
N LEU A 260 -25.48 -0.94 16.28
CA LEU A 260 -26.04 -1.70 15.16
C LEU A 260 -27.57 -1.52 15.24
N ASP A 261 -28.27 -1.48 14.12
CA ASP A 261 -29.72 -1.22 14.10
C ASP A 261 -30.55 -2.24 14.96
N ALA A 262 -29.97 -3.43 15.19
CA ALA A 262 -30.54 -4.44 16.11
C ALA A 262 -30.25 -4.14 17.60
N ASP A 263 -29.28 -3.29 17.94
CA ASP A 263 -28.84 -3.01 19.31
C ASP A 263 -29.54 -1.77 19.92
N LYS A 264 -30.34 -1.05 19.16
CA LYS A 264 -31.09 0.11 19.67
C LYS A 264 -31.95 -0.18 20.89
N ALA A 265 -32.39 -1.42 21.03
CA ALA A 265 -33.20 -1.86 22.18
C ALA A 265 -32.36 -2.36 23.37
N ALA A 266 -31.06 -2.72 23.15
CA ALA A 266 -30.22 -3.30 24.20
C ALA A 266 -29.26 -2.28 24.84
N VAL A 267 -28.96 -1.15 24.15
CA VAL A 267 -27.96 -0.19 24.62
C VAL A 267 -28.53 0.80 25.64
N ASP A 268 -29.81 1.10 25.60
CA ASP A 268 -30.46 1.96 26.61
C ASP A 268 -30.50 1.32 28.01
N GLY A 269 -30.32 -0.02 28.11
CA GLY A 269 -30.26 -0.73 29.39
C GLY A 269 -28.85 -1.13 29.88
N ALA A 270 -27.81 -1.06 28.99
CA ALA A 270 -26.48 -1.56 29.32
C ALA A 270 -25.44 -0.44 29.59
N VAL A 271 -25.76 0.81 29.25
CA VAL A 271 -24.83 1.96 29.46
C VAL A 271 -24.68 2.29 30.94
N ASP A 272 -25.66 1.96 31.78
CA ASP A 272 -25.56 2.17 33.24
C ASP A 272 -24.73 1.11 33.97
N ALA A 273 -24.44 -0.03 33.34
CA ALA A 273 -23.64 -1.10 33.98
C ALA A 273 -22.16 -1.15 33.59
N ALA A 274 -21.74 -0.49 32.52
CA ALA A 274 -20.38 -0.60 31.94
C ALA A 274 -19.48 0.62 32.20
N THR A 275 -19.97 1.65 32.89
CA THR A 275 -19.16 2.84 33.23
C THR A 275 -18.23 2.67 34.43
N ASN A 276 -18.23 1.51 35.08
CA ASN A 276 -17.28 1.18 36.13
C ASN A 276 -16.27 0.12 35.64
N GLY A 277 -15.16 0.59 35.10
CA GLY A 277 -13.92 -0.17 35.07
C GLY A 277 -13.51 -0.76 33.71
N VAL A 278 -13.06 0.05 32.78
CA VAL A 278 -11.89 -0.29 31.96
C VAL A 278 -11.12 1.01 31.70
N VAL A 279 -10.09 1.23 32.49
CA VAL A 279 -8.99 2.14 32.20
C VAL A 279 -7.96 1.31 31.43
N VAL A 280 -7.73 1.60 30.15
CA VAL A 280 -6.56 1.18 29.41
C VAL A 280 -5.94 2.40 28.80
#